data_8e09219757512884fb7721400b635d86
#
_entry.id   8e09219757512884fb7721400b635d86
#
_cell.length_a   1.000
_cell.length_b   1.000
_cell.length_c   1.000
_cell.angle_alpha   90.00
_cell.angle_beta   90.00
_cell.angle_gamma   90.00
#
_symmetry.space_group_name_H-M   'P 1'
#
loop_
_entity.id
_entity.type
_entity.pdbx_description
1 polymer ?
#
loop_
_entity_poly.entity_id
_entity_poly.type
_entity_poly.pdbx_seq_one_letter_code
_entity_poly.pdbx_strand_id
1 'polypeptide(L)'
;MGLFEKLFPRKVSEAAVYTYFKTLGGYTPVYTSFDGGVYEMALTRACIHTFATHVSKLRPVVSGPGSTRLDRALTYRPNPWMDTKKYLYRLATIYKTENTAFIVPVYTDELMLRLEGFYPVLPSEVAIVERAGVPYVRFRFPNAGTAAVELDRTGILSQMQYRDDFFGEDNRALHPTLELVNAQNQSIVNGVKASASVRFLAKLAQTLKPAAINEERDRLVRDNLDPANAGGVMMFDAKYADVKEITTKPYIVDDKQSAMIRESVFDYFGMNDAILQSKYTPDEWAAYYEGQIEPFAIEASLVHTNMAYTPTEVARGKQIDFTVNRLQHMTMADKLNTVTQ
;
A
#
# COMPACT_ATOMS: atom_id res chain seq x y z
N MET A 1 13.00 -10.40 -25.50
CA MET A 1 11.77 -10.95 -24.94
C MET A 1 11.40 -10.16 -23.69
N GLY A 2 10.24 -9.53 -23.66
CA GLY A 2 9.79 -8.68 -22.53
C GLY A 2 9.43 -9.48 -21.29
N LEU A 3 9.32 -8.80 -20.14
CA LEU A 3 8.91 -9.40 -18.87
C LEU A 3 7.60 -10.20 -19.00
N PHE A 4 6.61 -9.62 -19.65
CA PHE A 4 5.31 -10.23 -19.86
C PHE A 4 5.39 -11.55 -20.66
N GLU A 5 6.22 -11.58 -21.70
CA GLU A 5 6.39 -12.79 -22.53
C GLU A 5 7.11 -13.94 -21.81
N LYS A 6 7.99 -13.60 -20.85
CA LYS A 6 8.65 -14.62 -20.01
C LYS A 6 7.74 -15.19 -18.93
N LEU A 7 6.83 -14.37 -18.39
CA LEU A 7 5.88 -14.82 -17.36
C LEU A 7 4.67 -15.55 -17.97
N PHE A 8 4.25 -15.09 -19.16
CA PHE A 8 3.07 -15.62 -19.86
C PHE A 8 3.42 -16.01 -21.29
N PRO A 9 4.09 -17.15 -21.49
CA PRO A 9 4.57 -17.57 -22.81
C PRO A 9 3.45 -17.84 -23.82
N ARG A 10 2.22 -18.07 -23.36
CA ARG A 10 1.03 -18.22 -24.21
C ARG A 10 0.13 -17.01 -24.12
N LYS A 11 0.28 -16.07 -25.06
CA LYS A 11 -0.65 -14.94 -25.22
C LYS A 11 -1.97 -15.44 -25.78
N VAL A 12 -3.06 -15.18 -25.07
CA VAL A 12 -4.43 -15.41 -25.56
C VAL A 12 -5.01 -14.04 -25.95
N SER A 13 -5.59 -13.90 -27.14
CA SER A 13 -6.25 -12.67 -27.53
C SER A 13 -7.48 -12.41 -26.66
N GLU A 14 -7.75 -11.14 -26.34
CA GLU A 14 -8.89 -10.76 -25.52
C GLU A 14 -10.22 -11.35 -26.03
N ALA A 15 -10.45 -11.30 -27.35
CA ALA A 15 -11.63 -11.88 -28.00
C ALA A 15 -11.72 -13.41 -27.83
N ALA A 16 -10.59 -14.11 -27.89
CA ALA A 16 -10.55 -15.56 -27.67
C ALA A 16 -10.84 -15.93 -26.22
N VAL A 17 -10.40 -15.10 -25.25
CA VAL A 17 -10.66 -15.33 -23.84
C VAL A 17 -12.17 -15.28 -23.55
N TYR A 18 -12.87 -14.25 -24.04
CA TYR A 18 -14.33 -14.14 -23.83
C TYR A 18 -15.14 -15.25 -24.48
N THR A 19 -14.66 -15.80 -25.58
CA THR A 19 -15.37 -16.84 -26.33
C THR A 19 -15.21 -18.24 -25.73
N TYR A 20 -14.07 -18.52 -25.08
CA TYR A 20 -13.72 -19.87 -24.62
C TYR A 20 -13.76 -20.09 -23.10
N PHE A 21 -13.82 -19.05 -22.31
CA PHE A 21 -13.79 -19.14 -20.84
C PHE A 21 -15.12 -18.72 -20.22
N LYS A 22 -15.65 -19.58 -19.33
CA LYS A 22 -16.78 -19.25 -18.47
C LYS A 22 -16.24 -18.56 -17.21
N THR A 23 -16.76 -17.38 -16.90
CA THR A 23 -16.37 -16.66 -15.68
C THR A 23 -16.97 -17.34 -14.46
N LEU A 24 -16.14 -17.71 -13.49
CA LEU A 24 -16.52 -18.30 -12.20
C LEU A 24 -16.48 -17.27 -11.07
N GLY A 25 -15.59 -16.31 -11.13
CA GLY A 25 -15.46 -15.20 -10.20
C GLY A 25 -14.55 -14.12 -10.75
N GLY A 26 -14.55 -12.91 -10.19
CA GLY A 26 -13.76 -11.82 -10.70
C GLY A 26 -13.46 -10.75 -9.65
N TYR A 27 -12.31 -10.10 -9.81
CA TYR A 27 -11.80 -9.07 -8.95
C TYR A 27 -11.21 -7.94 -9.79
N THR A 28 -11.62 -6.71 -9.47
CA THR A 28 -11.05 -5.49 -10.02
C THR A 28 -10.55 -4.67 -8.85
N PRO A 29 -9.23 -4.37 -8.79
CA PRO A 29 -8.70 -3.50 -7.75
C PRO A 29 -9.43 -2.17 -7.71
N VAL A 30 -10.03 -1.84 -6.57
CA VAL A 30 -10.73 -0.57 -6.39
C VAL A 30 -9.73 0.43 -5.84
N TYR A 31 -9.36 1.39 -6.70
CA TYR A 31 -8.61 2.56 -6.25
C TYR A 31 -9.58 3.52 -5.56
N THR A 32 -9.25 3.88 -4.33
CA THR A 32 -10.05 4.85 -3.57
C THR A 32 -9.99 6.22 -4.24
N SER A 33 -11.09 6.96 -4.24
CA SER A 33 -11.32 8.20 -5.00
C SER A 33 -10.63 9.46 -4.48
N PHE A 34 -9.64 9.35 -3.60
CA PHE A 34 -8.54 10.28 -3.65
C PHE A 34 -7.92 10.12 -5.02
N ASP A 35 -7.47 11.16 -5.65
CA ASP A 35 -6.65 11.05 -6.86
C ASP A 35 -5.40 10.15 -6.66
N GLY A 36 -5.33 9.41 -5.56
CA GLY A 36 -4.36 8.45 -5.14
C GLY A 36 -4.97 7.27 -4.38
N GLY A 37 -4.55 6.03 -4.63
CA GLY A 37 -4.95 4.83 -3.89
C GLY A 37 -4.44 4.83 -2.43
N VAL A 38 -4.82 3.80 -1.66
CA VAL A 38 -4.38 3.59 -0.27
C VAL A 38 -2.86 3.73 -0.11
N TYR A 39 -2.08 3.29 -1.08
CA TYR A 39 -0.63 3.36 -1.06
C TYR A 39 -0.08 4.78 -1.29
N GLU A 40 -0.86 5.72 -1.80
CA GLU A 40 -0.38 7.08 -2.13
C GLU A 40 -0.42 8.05 -0.94
N MET A 41 -1.15 7.73 0.11
CA MET A 41 -1.12 8.51 1.34
C MET A 41 0.12 8.18 2.18
N ALA A 42 0.76 9.21 2.72
CA ALA A 42 2.00 9.06 3.51
C ALA A 42 1.82 8.14 4.73
N LEU A 43 0.71 8.26 5.44
CA LEU A 43 0.44 7.48 6.65
C LEU A 43 0.23 6.00 6.35
N THR A 44 -0.65 5.68 5.40
CA THR A 44 -0.90 4.29 4.99
C THR A 44 0.33 3.66 4.34
N ARG A 45 1.05 4.43 3.51
CA ARG A 45 2.33 3.98 2.92
C ARG A 45 3.37 3.65 3.99
N ALA A 46 3.46 4.43 5.05
CA ALA A 46 4.35 4.15 6.17
C ALA A 46 3.99 2.83 6.88
N CYS A 47 2.69 2.58 7.11
CA CYS A 47 2.20 1.32 7.66
C CYS A 47 2.54 0.13 6.75
N ILE A 48 2.22 0.21 5.48
CA ILE A 48 2.50 -0.84 4.49
C ILE A 48 4.01 -1.08 4.35
N HIS A 49 4.81 0.01 4.30
CA HIS A 49 6.27 -0.08 4.24
C HIS A 49 6.85 -0.80 5.45
N THR A 50 6.36 -0.50 6.66
CA THR A 50 6.82 -1.15 7.89
C THR A 50 6.53 -2.64 7.85
N PHE A 51 5.30 -3.04 7.52
CA PHE A 51 4.93 -4.44 7.34
C PHE A 51 5.81 -5.13 6.29
N ALA A 52 5.92 -4.58 5.09
CA ALA A 52 6.69 -5.14 4.00
C ALA A 52 8.19 -5.25 4.34
N THR A 53 8.72 -4.29 5.12
CA THR A 53 10.11 -4.33 5.60
C THR A 53 10.34 -5.50 6.55
N HIS A 54 9.41 -5.76 7.46
CA HIS A 54 9.52 -6.90 8.37
C HIS A 54 9.32 -8.23 7.64
N VAL A 55 8.33 -8.35 6.76
CA VAL A 55 8.14 -9.53 5.90
C VAL A 55 9.37 -9.81 5.03
N SER A 56 10.04 -8.78 4.52
CA SER A 56 11.24 -8.93 3.69
C SER A 56 12.45 -9.56 4.41
N LYS A 57 12.39 -9.69 5.74
CA LYS A 57 13.40 -10.36 6.56
C LYS A 57 13.14 -11.86 6.74
N LEU A 58 11.98 -12.36 6.30
CA LEU A 58 11.67 -13.78 6.32
C LEU A 58 12.67 -14.55 5.44
N ARG A 59 13.02 -15.73 5.88
CA ARG A 59 13.90 -16.64 5.15
C ARG A 59 13.09 -17.81 4.62
N PRO A 60 13.03 -18.00 3.30
CA PRO A 60 12.47 -19.22 2.73
C PRO A 60 13.41 -20.40 3.02
N VAL A 61 12.82 -21.53 3.38
CA VAL A 61 13.47 -22.82 3.59
C VAL A 61 12.70 -23.86 2.80
N VAL A 62 13.38 -24.54 1.89
CA VAL A 62 12.75 -25.58 1.08
C VAL A 62 13.24 -26.94 1.58
N SER A 63 12.30 -27.75 2.05
CA SER A 63 12.55 -29.07 2.61
C SER A 63 12.19 -30.20 1.63
N GLY A 64 12.74 -31.39 1.88
CA GLY A 64 12.44 -32.59 1.14
C GLY A 64 13.43 -32.97 0.03
N PRO A 65 13.29 -34.17 -0.55
CA PRO A 65 14.21 -34.69 -1.55
C PRO A 65 14.23 -33.87 -2.84
N GLY A 66 15.43 -33.51 -3.33
CA GLY A 66 15.59 -32.78 -4.60
C GLY A 66 15.31 -31.29 -4.55
N SER A 67 15.18 -30.71 -3.35
CA SER A 67 14.83 -29.30 -3.11
C SER A 67 15.92 -28.28 -3.43
N THR A 68 17.19 -28.68 -3.54
CA THR A 68 18.38 -27.81 -3.56
C THR A 68 18.34 -26.68 -4.58
N ARG A 69 17.71 -26.89 -5.75
CA ARG A 69 17.67 -25.85 -6.79
C ARG A 69 16.64 -24.77 -6.45
N LEU A 70 15.45 -25.17 -6.07
CA LEU A 70 14.38 -24.24 -5.69
C LEU A 70 14.72 -23.52 -4.39
N ASP A 71 15.34 -24.22 -3.43
CA ASP A 71 15.88 -23.63 -2.22
C ASP A 71 16.86 -22.49 -2.51
N ARG A 72 17.85 -22.75 -3.40
CA ARG A 72 18.81 -21.71 -3.82
C ARG A 72 18.11 -20.55 -4.51
N ALA A 73 17.14 -20.84 -5.39
CA ALA A 73 16.40 -19.80 -6.10
C ALA A 73 15.62 -18.93 -5.09
N LEU A 74 14.85 -19.52 -4.19
CA LEU A 74 14.09 -18.79 -3.18
C LEU A 74 14.98 -18.05 -2.18
N THR A 75 16.12 -18.64 -1.80
CA THR A 75 17.04 -18.01 -0.85
C THR A 75 17.70 -16.74 -1.43
N TYR A 76 18.05 -16.73 -2.71
CA TYR A 76 18.82 -15.63 -3.27
C TYR A 76 18.08 -14.83 -4.34
N ARG A 77 17.41 -15.49 -5.27
CA ARG A 77 16.83 -14.86 -6.45
C ARG A 77 15.61 -15.62 -6.99
N PRO A 78 14.43 -15.39 -6.40
CA PRO A 78 13.20 -16.09 -6.78
C PRO A 78 12.78 -15.90 -8.25
N ASN A 79 13.29 -14.87 -8.91
CA ASN A 79 13.07 -14.62 -10.34
C ASN A 79 14.21 -13.77 -10.93
N PRO A 80 14.34 -13.67 -12.27
CA PRO A 80 15.46 -12.96 -12.93
C PRO A 80 15.58 -11.46 -12.62
N TRP A 81 14.54 -10.85 -12.02
CA TRP A 81 14.46 -9.40 -11.82
C TRP A 81 14.54 -8.97 -10.35
N MET A 82 14.36 -9.90 -9.41
CA MET A 82 14.27 -9.60 -7.98
C MET A 82 15.12 -10.56 -7.17
N ASP A 83 15.83 -10.02 -6.17
CA ASP A 83 16.33 -10.79 -5.04
C ASP A 83 15.16 -11.13 -4.08
N THR A 84 15.41 -12.05 -3.17
CA THR A 84 14.40 -12.54 -2.21
C THR A 84 13.82 -11.43 -1.35
N LYS A 85 14.65 -10.48 -0.90
CA LYS A 85 14.18 -9.34 -0.12
C LYS A 85 13.20 -8.47 -0.90
N LYS A 86 13.51 -8.14 -2.15
CA LYS A 86 12.63 -7.36 -3.03
C LYS A 86 11.37 -8.11 -3.39
N TYR A 87 11.47 -9.42 -3.60
CA TYR A 87 10.33 -10.28 -3.88
C TYR A 87 9.34 -10.25 -2.72
N LEU A 88 9.78 -10.55 -1.50
CA LEU A 88 8.94 -10.56 -0.31
C LEU A 88 8.40 -9.18 0.02
N TYR A 89 9.22 -8.13 -0.10
CA TYR A 89 8.77 -6.76 0.10
C TYR A 89 7.63 -6.38 -0.86
N ARG A 90 7.80 -6.68 -2.15
CA ARG A 90 6.77 -6.38 -3.16
C ARG A 90 5.51 -7.19 -2.93
N LEU A 91 5.63 -8.48 -2.63
CA LEU A 91 4.51 -9.36 -2.34
C LEU A 91 3.70 -8.85 -1.14
N ALA A 92 4.39 -8.51 -0.04
CA ALA A 92 3.77 -7.95 1.15
C ALA A 92 3.12 -6.58 0.91
N THR A 93 3.74 -5.74 0.07
CA THR A 93 3.17 -4.45 -0.32
C THR A 93 1.86 -4.64 -1.06
N ILE A 94 1.83 -5.50 -2.08
CA ILE A 94 0.60 -5.81 -2.84
C ILE A 94 -0.46 -6.38 -1.90
N TYR A 95 -0.09 -7.34 -1.05
CA TYR A 95 -0.99 -7.98 -0.09
C TYR A 95 -1.69 -6.97 0.85
N LYS A 96 -0.95 -6.00 1.39
CA LYS A 96 -1.52 -4.97 2.27
C LYS A 96 -2.24 -3.84 1.52
N THR A 97 -1.90 -3.60 0.25
CA THR A 97 -2.53 -2.55 -0.57
C THR A 97 -3.84 -3.02 -1.19
N GLU A 98 -3.85 -4.24 -1.73
CA GLU A 98 -4.97 -4.77 -2.52
C GLU A 98 -5.78 -5.85 -1.78
N ASN A 99 -5.40 -6.21 -0.55
CA ASN A 99 -5.94 -7.33 0.25
C ASN A 99 -5.90 -8.69 -0.46
N THR A 100 -5.38 -8.72 -1.68
CA THR A 100 -5.14 -9.94 -2.47
C THR A 100 -3.84 -9.78 -3.25
N ALA A 101 -2.94 -10.74 -3.13
CA ALA A 101 -1.69 -10.77 -3.87
C ALA A 101 -1.60 -12.06 -4.71
N PHE A 102 -1.16 -11.90 -5.96
CA PHE A 102 -1.04 -13.00 -6.90
C PHE A 102 0.41 -13.32 -7.19
N ILE A 103 0.70 -14.62 -7.23
CA ILE A 103 2.01 -15.15 -7.56
C ILE A 103 1.87 -16.04 -8.77
N VAL A 104 2.75 -15.88 -9.74
CA VAL A 104 2.84 -16.76 -10.90
C VAL A 104 4.17 -17.49 -10.91
N PRO A 105 4.19 -18.75 -11.37
CA PRO A 105 5.42 -19.53 -11.46
C PRO A 105 6.32 -19.01 -12.59
N VAL A 106 7.63 -19.10 -12.40
CA VAL A 106 8.65 -18.82 -13.42
C VAL A 106 9.27 -20.12 -13.86
N TYR A 107 9.22 -20.41 -15.14
CA TYR A 107 9.75 -21.63 -15.74
C TYR A 107 11.00 -21.37 -16.57
N THR A 108 11.90 -22.35 -16.64
CA THR A 108 13.13 -22.27 -17.46
C THR A 108 12.83 -22.43 -18.94
N ASP A 109 11.86 -23.24 -19.28
CA ASP A 109 11.57 -23.70 -20.63
C ASP A 109 10.15 -23.32 -21.07
N GLU A 110 9.95 -23.28 -22.40
CA GLU A 110 8.66 -22.98 -23.02
C GLU A 110 7.61 -24.08 -22.77
N LEU A 111 8.05 -25.28 -22.41
CA LEU A 111 7.18 -26.40 -22.11
C LEU A 111 6.66 -26.42 -20.67
N MET A 112 7.08 -25.43 -19.85
CA MET A 112 6.70 -25.28 -18.43
C MET A 112 6.97 -26.53 -17.57
N LEU A 113 7.99 -27.30 -17.90
CA LEU A 113 8.31 -28.56 -17.22
C LEU A 113 9.13 -28.36 -15.95
N ARG A 114 9.80 -27.20 -15.81
CA ARG A 114 10.73 -26.97 -14.72
C ARG A 114 10.50 -25.63 -14.06
N LEU A 115 9.91 -25.67 -12.87
CA LEU A 115 9.75 -24.51 -12.00
C LEU A 115 11.13 -23.99 -11.53
N GLU A 116 11.43 -22.71 -11.77
CA GLU A 116 12.64 -22.03 -11.32
C GLU A 116 12.40 -21.05 -10.18
N GLY A 117 11.18 -20.58 -10.03
CA GLY A 117 10.85 -19.61 -8.98
C GLY A 117 9.48 -19.00 -9.16
N PHE A 118 9.30 -17.81 -8.59
CA PHE A 118 8.01 -17.18 -8.45
C PHE A 118 8.10 -15.66 -8.72
N TYR A 119 7.03 -15.10 -9.25
CA TYR A 119 6.93 -13.67 -9.53
C TYR A 119 5.60 -13.10 -9.01
N PRO A 120 5.62 -12.02 -8.20
CA PRO A 120 4.41 -11.36 -7.73
C PRO A 120 3.88 -10.43 -8.83
N VAL A 121 2.66 -10.62 -9.27
CA VAL A 121 2.01 -9.79 -10.29
C VAL A 121 1.02 -8.81 -9.66
N LEU A 122 0.88 -7.65 -10.29
CA LEU A 122 -0.12 -6.64 -9.96
C LEU A 122 -0.94 -6.35 -11.23
N PRO A 123 -2.04 -7.08 -11.45
CA PRO A 123 -2.94 -6.86 -12.57
C PRO A 123 -3.93 -5.72 -12.26
N SER A 124 -4.53 -5.14 -13.29
CA SER A 124 -5.63 -4.17 -13.15
C SER A 124 -7.01 -4.83 -13.00
N GLU A 125 -7.12 -6.07 -13.43
CA GLU A 125 -8.35 -6.86 -13.32
C GLU A 125 -7.99 -8.34 -13.23
N VAL A 126 -8.71 -9.08 -12.40
CA VAL A 126 -8.58 -10.54 -12.27
C VAL A 126 -9.94 -11.19 -12.36
N ALA A 127 -10.01 -12.32 -13.02
CA ALA A 127 -11.20 -13.15 -13.06
C ALA A 127 -10.82 -14.64 -13.03
N ILE A 128 -11.57 -15.42 -12.29
CA ILE A 128 -11.51 -16.87 -12.38
C ILE A 128 -12.40 -17.31 -13.55
N VAL A 129 -11.82 -18.02 -14.48
CA VAL A 129 -12.48 -18.46 -15.71
C VAL A 129 -12.26 -19.96 -15.91
N GLU A 130 -13.17 -20.62 -16.59
CA GLU A 130 -13.08 -22.07 -16.89
C GLU A 130 -12.89 -22.31 -18.38
N ARG A 131 -12.02 -23.24 -18.73
CA ARG A 131 -11.85 -23.75 -20.10
C ARG A 131 -11.73 -25.27 -20.07
N ALA A 132 -12.64 -25.93 -20.75
CA ALA A 132 -12.68 -27.40 -20.84
C ALA A 132 -12.63 -28.11 -19.46
N GLY A 133 -13.33 -27.57 -18.45
CA GLY A 133 -13.36 -28.15 -17.12
C GLY A 133 -12.15 -27.79 -16.24
N VAL A 134 -11.17 -27.04 -16.76
CA VAL A 134 -9.99 -26.59 -16.00
C VAL A 134 -10.16 -25.13 -15.63
N PRO A 135 -10.06 -24.75 -14.33
CA PRO A 135 -10.13 -23.37 -13.90
C PRO A 135 -8.79 -22.66 -14.14
N TYR A 136 -8.88 -21.38 -14.54
CA TYR A 136 -7.75 -20.49 -14.79
C TYR A 136 -7.96 -19.16 -14.07
N VAL A 137 -6.88 -18.55 -13.63
CA VAL A 137 -6.84 -17.14 -13.22
C VAL A 137 -6.47 -16.30 -14.44
N ARG A 138 -7.40 -15.47 -14.89
CA ARG A 138 -7.20 -14.51 -15.97
C ARG A 138 -6.77 -13.18 -15.41
N PHE A 139 -5.59 -12.73 -15.81
CA PHE A 139 -5.02 -11.42 -15.45
C PHE A 139 -5.11 -10.46 -16.62
N ARG A 140 -5.54 -9.22 -16.36
CA ARG A 140 -5.48 -8.12 -17.30
C ARG A 140 -4.45 -7.10 -16.83
N PHE A 141 -3.57 -6.68 -17.74
CA PHE A 141 -2.54 -5.68 -17.47
C PHE A 141 -2.74 -4.47 -18.41
N PRO A 142 -2.76 -3.23 -17.91
CA PRO A 142 -3.09 -2.05 -18.71
C PRO A 142 -2.25 -1.90 -19.98
N ASN A 143 -0.96 -2.26 -19.92
CA ASN A 143 0.00 -2.03 -21.02
C ASN A 143 0.55 -3.33 -21.64
N ALA A 144 0.09 -4.50 -21.21
CA ALA A 144 0.66 -5.78 -21.62
C ALA A 144 -0.37 -6.81 -22.10
N GLY A 145 -1.67 -6.46 -22.07
CA GLY A 145 -2.75 -7.33 -22.52
C GLY A 145 -3.23 -8.31 -21.43
N THR A 146 -3.80 -9.41 -21.86
CA THR A 146 -4.42 -10.42 -20.99
C THR A 146 -3.62 -11.70 -20.99
N ALA A 147 -3.47 -12.34 -19.83
CA ALA A 147 -2.84 -13.64 -19.65
C ALA A 147 -3.72 -14.52 -18.77
N ALA A 148 -3.61 -15.84 -18.93
CA ALA A 148 -4.29 -16.79 -18.07
C ALA A 148 -3.31 -17.88 -17.60
N VAL A 149 -3.39 -18.21 -16.32
CA VAL A 149 -2.59 -19.27 -15.67
C VAL A 149 -3.56 -20.23 -14.99
N GLU A 150 -3.27 -21.52 -15.01
CA GLU A 150 -4.07 -22.53 -14.30
C GLU A 150 -4.18 -22.16 -12.81
N LEU A 151 -5.37 -22.31 -12.23
CA LEU A 151 -5.64 -21.89 -10.85
C LEU A 151 -4.76 -22.65 -9.85
N ASP A 152 -4.52 -23.92 -10.05
CA ASP A 152 -3.67 -24.79 -9.21
C ASP A 152 -2.17 -24.39 -9.23
N ARG A 153 -1.77 -23.64 -10.26
CA ARG A 153 -0.40 -23.11 -10.40
C ARG A 153 -0.28 -21.63 -10.04
N THR A 154 -1.39 -21.01 -9.70
CA THR A 154 -1.42 -19.60 -9.31
C THR A 154 -1.48 -19.48 -7.80
N GLY A 155 -0.53 -18.78 -7.21
CA GLY A 155 -0.60 -18.44 -5.79
C GLY A 155 -1.53 -17.26 -5.57
N ILE A 156 -2.46 -17.42 -4.65
CA ILE A 156 -3.36 -16.37 -4.20
C ILE A 156 -3.18 -16.24 -2.69
N LEU A 157 -2.72 -15.09 -2.24
CA LEU A 157 -2.71 -14.73 -0.83
C LEU A 157 -3.79 -13.69 -0.61
N SER A 158 -4.65 -13.88 0.38
CA SER A 158 -5.79 -13.00 0.64
C SER A 158 -5.96 -12.70 2.14
N GLN A 159 -6.19 -11.44 2.47
CA GLN A 159 -6.63 -11.01 3.80
C GLN A 159 -8.02 -10.39 3.71
N MET A 160 -8.71 -10.29 4.85
CA MET A 160 -10.07 -9.73 4.91
C MET A 160 -11.04 -10.42 3.95
N GLN A 161 -10.89 -11.72 3.75
CA GLN A 161 -11.75 -12.52 2.90
C GLN A 161 -13.12 -12.70 3.55
N TYR A 162 -14.20 -12.41 2.80
CA TYR A 162 -15.58 -12.50 3.33
C TYR A 162 -16.59 -13.02 2.30
N ARG A 163 -16.74 -12.37 1.16
CA ARG A 163 -17.78 -12.69 0.18
C ARG A 163 -17.30 -13.57 -0.95
N ASP A 164 -16.05 -13.45 -1.31
CA ASP A 164 -15.45 -14.18 -2.42
C ASP A 164 -14.60 -15.35 -1.90
N ASP A 165 -14.66 -16.50 -2.58
CA ASP A 165 -13.94 -17.70 -2.17
C ASP A 165 -12.43 -17.61 -2.45
N PHE A 166 -12.00 -16.64 -3.26
CA PHE A 166 -10.59 -16.50 -3.70
C PHE A 166 -9.95 -15.20 -3.29
N PHE A 167 -10.75 -14.11 -3.13
CA PHE A 167 -10.23 -12.76 -3.01
C PHE A 167 -10.63 -12.11 -1.69
N GLY A 168 -9.72 -11.26 -1.18
CA GLY A 168 -10.01 -10.38 -0.08
C GLY A 168 -10.95 -9.24 -0.49
N GLU A 169 -11.68 -8.70 0.48
CA GLU A 169 -12.50 -7.50 0.29
C GLU A 169 -11.61 -6.28 0.00
N ASP A 170 -12.18 -5.30 -0.66
CA ASP A 170 -11.50 -4.05 -0.95
C ASP A 170 -11.33 -3.15 0.31
N ASN A 171 -10.53 -2.10 0.17
CA ASN A 171 -10.24 -1.17 1.26
C ASN A 171 -11.32 -0.08 1.45
N ARG A 172 -12.58 -0.29 1.02
CA ARG A 172 -13.66 0.70 1.20
C ARG A 172 -13.93 1.07 2.65
N ALA A 173 -13.72 0.13 3.57
CA ALA A 173 -13.86 0.38 5.00
C ALA A 173 -12.89 1.46 5.53
N LEU A 174 -11.71 1.59 4.92
CA LEU A 174 -10.71 2.60 5.27
C LEU A 174 -11.02 3.98 4.66
N HIS A 175 -11.83 4.03 3.60
CA HIS A 175 -12.09 5.22 2.81
C HIS A 175 -12.54 6.45 3.63
N PRO A 176 -13.53 6.35 4.55
CA PRO A 176 -13.95 7.49 5.36
C PRO A 176 -12.81 8.05 6.22
N THR A 177 -11.94 7.18 6.75
CA THR A 177 -10.79 7.60 7.56
C THR A 177 -9.76 8.34 6.70
N LEU A 178 -9.52 7.88 5.47
CA LEU A 178 -8.60 8.56 4.53
C LEU A 178 -9.13 9.93 4.10
N GLU A 179 -10.44 10.08 3.93
CA GLU A 179 -11.07 11.38 3.66
C GLU A 179 -10.84 12.35 4.81
N LEU A 180 -10.97 11.89 6.07
CA LEU A 180 -10.66 12.72 7.24
C LEU A 180 -9.20 13.15 7.29
N VAL A 181 -8.25 12.25 7.01
CA VAL A 181 -6.82 12.59 6.91
C VAL A 181 -6.58 13.65 5.86
N ASN A 182 -7.19 13.53 4.69
CA ASN A 182 -7.03 14.50 3.61
C ASN A 182 -7.63 15.86 3.97
N ALA A 183 -8.85 15.89 4.52
CA ALA A 183 -9.51 17.12 4.97
C ALA A 183 -8.69 17.83 6.04
N GLN A 184 -8.09 17.08 6.97
CA GLN A 184 -7.19 17.58 7.98
C GLN A 184 -5.94 18.22 7.35
N ASN A 185 -5.27 17.54 6.44
CA ASN A 185 -4.10 18.05 5.75
C ASN A 185 -4.42 19.33 4.95
N GLN A 186 -5.55 19.35 4.24
CA GLN A 186 -6.01 20.54 3.54
C GLN A 186 -6.32 21.71 4.51
N SER A 187 -6.92 21.42 5.65
CA SER A 187 -7.20 22.43 6.68
C SER A 187 -5.93 23.04 7.25
N ILE A 188 -4.89 22.23 7.49
CA ILE A 188 -3.58 22.71 7.92
C ILE A 188 -2.96 23.60 6.84
N VAL A 189 -2.94 23.17 5.58
CA VAL A 189 -2.40 23.97 4.46
C VAL A 189 -3.15 25.28 4.31
N ASN A 190 -4.49 25.26 4.38
CA ASN A 190 -5.31 26.47 4.30
C ASN A 190 -5.11 27.37 5.52
N GLY A 191 -4.96 26.80 6.71
CA GLY A 191 -4.64 27.55 7.93
C GLY A 191 -3.29 28.28 7.81
N VAL A 192 -2.25 27.60 7.33
CA VAL A 192 -0.93 28.20 7.09
C VAL A 192 -1.01 29.33 6.05
N LYS A 193 -1.69 29.09 4.92
CA LYS A 193 -1.90 30.12 3.88
C LYS A 193 -2.71 31.30 4.40
N ALA A 194 -3.74 31.06 5.21
CA ALA A 194 -4.56 32.12 5.80
C ALA A 194 -3.80 32.94 6.86
N SER A 195 -2.93 32.32 7.64
CA SER A 195 -2.09 32.99 8.62
C SER A 195 -1.02 33.89 7.99
N ALA A 196 -0.59 33.58 6.80
CA ALA A 196 0.35 34.41 6.02
C ALA A 196 -0.33 35.58 5.32
N SER A 197 -1.67 35.64 5.28
CA SER A 197 -2.41 36.76 4.69
C SER A 197 -2.97 37.69 5.76
N VAL A 198 -2.42 38.88 5.86
CA VAL A 198 -2.97 39.94 6.71
C VAL A 198 -4.31 40.40 6.10
N ARG A 199 -5.37 40.35 6.88
CA ARG A 199 -6.70 40.78 6.46
C ARG A 199 -7.13 42.01 7.22
N PHE A 200 -7.57 43.05 6.52
CA PHE A 200 -8.05 44.31 7.09
C PHE A 200 -9.52 44.49 6.74
N LEU A 201 -10.28 44.98 7.70
CA LEU A 201 -11.61 45.55 7.49
C LEU A 201 -11.46 47.06 7.44
N ALA A 202 -11.55 47.64 6.27
CA ALA A 202 -11.51 49.09 6.10
C ALA A 202 -12.95 49.60 5.88
N LYS A 203 -13.39 50.50 6.77
CA LYS A 203 -14.66 51.19 6.65
C LYS A 203 -14.47 52.52 5.95
N LEU A 204 -15.16 52.70 4.84
CA LEU A 204 -15.16 53.97 4.11
C LEU A 204 -16.10 54.99 4.78
N ALA A 205 -15.67 56.24 4.87
CA ALA A 205 -16.45 57.34 5.44
C ALA A 205 -17.62 57.76 4.56
N GLN A 206 -17.59 57.40 3.24
CA GLN A 206 -18.63 57.76 2.27
C GLN A 206 -19.19 56.52 1.58
N THR A 207 -20.45 56.58 1.15
CA THR A 207 -21.08 55.55 0.36
C THR A 207 -20.58 55.58 -1.09
N LEU A 208 -19.88 54.57 -1.54
CA LEU A 208 -19.35 54.44 -2.90
C LEU A 208 -20.14 53.40 -3.69
N LYS A 209 -20.09 53.52 -5.03
CA LYS A 209 -20.57 52.46 -5.92
C LYS A 209 -19.66 51.23 -5.86
N PRO A 210 -20.19 49.99 -6.13
CA PRO A 210 -19.40 48.75 -6.03
C PRO A 210 -18.07 48.77 -6.80
N ALA A 211 -18.04 49.37 -8.00
CA ALA A 211 -16.83 49.50 -8.77
C ALA A 211 -15.75 50.36 -8.07
N ALA A 212 -16.16 51.50 -7.51
CA ALA A 212 -15.23 52.38 -6.76
C ALA A 212 -14.75 51.73 -5.46
N ILE A 213 -15.53 50.86 -4.82
CA ILE A 213 -15.09 50.06 -3.66
C ILE A 213 -13.97 49.11 -4.05
N ASN A 214 -14.08 48.45 -5.20
CA ASN A 214 -13.03 47.53 -5.69
C ASN A 214 -11.74 48.30 -6.04
N GLU A 215 -11.84 49.44 -6.67
CA GLU A 215 -10.67 50.30 -6.98
C GLU A 215 -9.96 50.77 -5.69
N GLU A 216 -10.72 51.21 -4.67
CA GLU A 216 -10.14 51.58 -3.38
C GLU A 216 -9.54 50.41 -2.63
N ARG A 217 -10.14 49.22 -2.71
CA ARG A 217 -9.54 47.99 -2.16
C ARG A 217 -8.18 47.68 -2.83
N ASP A 218 -8.14 47.72 -4.12
CA ASP A 218 -6.94 47.38 -4.90
C ASP A 218 -5.84 48.43 -4.69
N ARG A 219 -6.23 49.70 -4.49
CA ARG A 219 -5.34 50.77 -4.07
C ARG A 219 -4.78 50.55 -2.67
N LEU A 220 -5.63 50.24 -1.69
CA LEU A 220 -5.22 49.99 -0.31
C LEU A 220 -4.21 48.83 -0.24
N VAL A 221 -4.46 47.76 -0.96
CA VAL A 221 -3.58 46.58 -1.05
C VAL A 221 -2.23 46.97 -1.66
N ARG A 222 -2.22 47.64 -2.80
CA ARG A 222 -0.99 48.06 -3.48
C ARG A 222 -0.15 49.02 -2.67
N ASP A 223 -0.79 50.04 -2.05
CA ASP A 223 -0.08 51.10 -1.39
C ASP A 223 0.42 50.73 0.02
N ASN A 224 -0.26 49.77 0.70
CA ASN A 224 0.02 49.43 2.10
C ASN A 224 0.43 47.97 2.34
N LEU A 225 0.06 47.02 1.48
CA LEU A 225 0.28 45.58 1.72
C LEU A 225 1.26 44.94 0.70
N ASP A 226 1.81 45.74 -0.23
CA ASP A 226 2.82 45.22 -1.16
C ASP A 226 4.13 44.95 -0.40
N PRO A 227 4.69 43.74 -0.43
CA PRO A 227 5.97 43.42 0.20
C PRO A 227 7.14 44.33 -0.25
N ALA A 228 7.01 44.96 -1.43
CA ALA A 228 8.01 45.89 -1.95
C ALA A 228 8.00 47.24 -1.16
N ASN A 229 6.95 47.54 -0.42
CA ASN A 229 6.87 48.75 0.45
C ASN A 229 7.57 48.46 1.79
N ALA A 230 8.87 48.54 1.80
CA ALA A 230 9.77 48.12 2.90
C ALA A 230 9.70 49.01 4.20
N GLY A 231 8.72 49.91 4.33
CA GLY A 231 8.68 50.86 5.43
C GLY A 231 7.98 50.40 6.72
N GLY A 232 7.16 49.34 6.68
CA GLY A 232 6.41 48.85 7.84
C GLY A 232 5.37 49.83 8.40
N VAL A 233 5.16 50.98 7.74
CA VAL A 233 4.23 52.04 8.16
C VAL A 233 3.07 52.09 7.18
N MET A 234 1.85 51.81 7.67
CA MET A 234 0.62 52.00 6.90
C MET A 234 0.08 53.42 7.13
N MET A 235 -0.17 54.14 6.07
CA MET A 235 -0.77 55.46 6.12
C MET A 235 -2.17 55.43 5.50
N PHE A 236 -3.13 55.98 6.22
CA PHE A 236 -4.53 56.04 5.81
C PHE A 236 -4.99 57.46 5.65
N ASP A 237 -5.70 57.76 4.60
CA ASP A 237 -6.36 59.03 4.34
C ASP A 237 -7.67 59.11 5.15
N ALA A 238 -8.17 60.32 5.40
CA ALA A 238 -9.45 60.63 6.05
C ALA A 238 -10.69 59.96 5.36
N LYS A 239 -10.50 59.39 4.20
CA LYS A 239 -11.47 58.53 3.49
C LYS A 239 -11.86 57.27 4.27
N TYR A 240 -10.97 56.75 5.11
CA TYR A 240 -11.21 55.56 5.90
C TYR A 240 -11.64 55.97 7.31
N ALA A 241 -12.86 55.63 7.67
CA ALA A 241 -13.41 55.95 8.98
C ALA A 241 -12.84 55.04 10.10
N ASP A 242 -12.50 53.81 9.71
CA ASP A 242 -11.93 52.82 10.62
C ASP A 242 -11.21 51.72 9.81
N VAL A 243 -10.05 51.26 10.29
CA VAL A 243 -9.29 50.15 9.71
C VAL A 243 -8.90 49.22 10.83
N LYS A 244 -9.43 48.02 10.81
CA LYS A 244 -9.15 46.99 11.82
C LYS A 244 -8.51 45.78 11.17
N GLU A 245 -7.46 45.30 11.79
CA GLU A 245 -6.91 44.01 11.47
C GLU A 245 -7.90 42.92 11.89
N ILE A 246 -8.23 42.02 10.94
CA ILE A 246 -9.01 40.83 11.25
C ILE A 246 -8.02 39.70 11.56
N THR A 247 -7.79 39.47 12.83
CA THR A 247 -7.06 38.32 13.29
C THR A 247 -7.94 37.08 13.08
N THR A 248 -7.83 36.44 11.93
CA THR A 248 -8.45 35.14 11.72
C THR A 248 -7.65 34.15 12.55
N LYS A 249 -8.26 33.60 13.61
CA LYS A 249 -7.68 32.43 14.26
C LYS A 249 -7.66 31.30 13.21
N PRO A 250 -6.48 30.80 12.78
CA PRO A 250 -6.45 29.68 11.90
C PRO A 250 -7.19 28.51 12.58
N TYR A 251 -7.96 27.74 11.81
CA TYR A 251 -8.51 26.50 12.33
C TYR A 251 -7.32 25.61 12.69
N ILE A 252 -7.08 25.45 13.98
CA ILE A 252 -6.06 24.55 14.50
C ILE A 252 -6.79 23.22 14.67
N VAL A 253 -6.35 22.21 13.94
CA VAL A 253 -6.84 20.83 14.13
C VAL A 253 -6.52 20.45 15.58
N ASP A 254 -7.52 19.94 16.31
CA ASP A 254 -7.33 19.46 17.68
C ASP A 254 -6.35 18.26 17.64
N ASP A 255 -5.31 18.33 18.46
CA ASP A 255 -4.30 17.26 18.57
C ASP A 255 -4.95 15.91 18.90
N LYS A 256 -6.02 15.90 19.70
CA LYS A 256 -6.77 14.67 20.01
C LYS A 256 -7.46 14.08 18.78
N GLN A 257 -8.08 14.93 17.96
CA GLN A 257 -8.70 14.46 16.71
C GLN A 257 -7.65 13.91 15.74
N SER A 258 -6.50 14.58 15.65
CA SER A 258 -5.38 14.10 14.85
C SER A 258 -4.86 12.73 15.31
N ALA A 259 -4.74 12.55 16.62
CA ALA A 259 -4.32 11.29 17.21
C ALA A 259 -5.34 10.18 16.92
N MET A 260 -6.65 10.43 17.13
CA MET A 260 -7.71 9.45 16.87
C MET A 260 -7.76 9.01 15.39
N ILE A 261 -7.61 9.93 14.45
CA ILE A 261 -7.60 9.62 13.03
C ILE A 261 -6.37 8.74 12.69
N ARG A 262 -5.22 9.07 13.26
CA ARG A 262 -3.99 8.31 13.08
C ARG A 262 -4.10 6.90 13.67
N GLU A 263 -4.63 6.78 14.88
CA GLU A 263 -4.90 5.50 15.54
C GLU A 263 -5.85 4.64 14.71
N SER A 264 -6.93 5.20 14.16
CA SER A 264 -7.86 4.47 13.29
C SER A 264 -7.18 3.87 12.05
N VAL A 265 -6.18 4.56 11.47
CA VAL A 265 -5.38 3.99 10.37
C VAL A 265 -4.47 2.88 10.89
N PHE A 266 -3.86 3.06 12.05
CA PHE A 266 -2.98 2.04 12.64
C PHE A 266 -3.76 0.76 13.01
N ASP A 267 -4.93 0.91 13.61
CA ASP A 267 -5.83 -0.20 13.93
C ASP A 267 -6.21 -1.01 12.70
N TYR A 268 -6.50 -0.31 11.58
CA TYR A 268 -6.81 -0.98 10.31
C TYR A 268 -5.64 -1.85 9.81
N PHE A 269 -4.40 -1.40 9.98
CA PHE A 269 -3.21 -2.14 9.57
C PHE A 269 -2.64 -3.04 10.67
N GLY A 270 -3.26 -3.07 11.85
CA GLY A 270 -2.83 -3.88 13.00
C GLY A 270 -1.45 -3.51 13.51
N MET A 271 -1.16 -2.22 13.67
CA MET A 271 0.13 -1.74 14.19
C MET A 271 -0.05 -0.57 15.16
N ASN A 272 1.04 -0.14 15.77
CA ASN A 272 1.09 1.02 16.64
C ASN A 272 2.29 1.94 16.31
N ASP A 273 2.34 3.09 16.95
CA ASP A 273 3.43 4.07 16.80
C ASP A 273 4.80 3.49 17.13
N ALA A 274 4.91 2.62 18.14
CA ALA A 274 6.17 2.04 18.55
C ALA A 274 6.76 1.15 17.44
N ILE A 275 5.93 0.32 16.81
CA ILE A 275 6.32 -0.51 15.67
C ILE A 275 6.73 0.35 14.47
N LEU A 276 5.91 1.38 14.13
CA LEU A 276 6.18 2.27 13.01
C LEU A 276 7.51 3.03 13.16
N GLN A 277 7.80 3.51 14.37
CA GLN A 277 9.01 4.26 14.69
C GLN A 277 10.22 3.38 15.04
N SER A 278 10.07 2.05 15.04
CA SER A 278 11.10 1.09 15.47
C SER A 278 11.59 1.31 16.90
N LYS A 279 10.67 1.75 17.79
CA LYS A 279 10.94 2.00 19.23
C LYS A 279 10.22 1.00 20.14
N TYR A 280 9.87 -0.15 19.58
CA TYR A 280 9.08 -1.19 20.23
C TYR A 280 9.86 -1.94 21.31
N THR A 281 9.15 -2.38 22.34
CA THR A 281 9.62 -3.35 23.33
C THR A 281 9.59 -4.76 22.75
N PRO A 282 10.30 -5.74 23.37
CA PRO A 282 10.21 -7.15 22.94
C PRO A 282 8.78 -7.71 22.93
N ASP A 283 7.94 -7.32 23.89
CA ASP A 283 6.55 -7.78 23.98
C ASP A 283 5.67 -7.19 22.86
N GLU A 284 5.82 -5.89 22.56
CA GLU A 284 5.13 -5.26 21.44
C GLU A 284 5.55 -5.87 20.11
N TRP A 285 6.83 -6.21 19.97
CA TRP A 285 7.33 -6.91 18.80
C TRP A 285 6.73 -8.31 18.68
N ALA A 286 6.69 -9.08 19.79
CA ALA A 286 6.13 -10.43 19.78
C ALA A 286 4.65 -10.40 19.39
N ALA A 287 3.86 -9.50 19.97
CA ALA A 287 2.44 -9.32 19.63
C ALA A 287 2.23 -8.95 18.17
N TYR A 288 3.03 -7.99 17.63
CA TYR A 288 2.96 -7.61 16.23
C TYR A 288 3.37 -8.75 15.29
N TYR A 289 4.42 -9.48 15.65
CA TYR A 289 4.89 -10.63 14.89
C TYR A 289 3.80 -11.71 14.79
N GLU A 290 3.26 -12.14 15.93
CA GLU A 290 2.22 -13.17 16.01
C GLU A 290 0.91 -12.72 15.34
N GLY A 291 0.55 -11.43 15.43
CA GLY A 291 -0.69 -10.91 14.88
C GLY A 291 -0.63 -10.54 13.40
N GLN A 292 0.53 -10.20 12.85
CA GLN A 292 0.63 -9.66 11.48
C GLN A 292 1.63 -10.41 10.59
N ILE A 293 2.80 -10.76 11.11
CA ILE A 293 3.88 -11.32 10.28
C ILE A 293 3.74 -12.84 10.16
N GLU A 294 3.46 -13.51 11.25
CA GLU A 294 3.35 -14.98 11.28
C GLU A 294 2.17 -15.50 10.44
N PRO A 295 0.95 -14.92 10.50
CA PRO A 295 -0.15 -15.33 9.64
C PRO A 295 0.20 -15.21 8.15
N PHE A 296 0.85 -14.10 7.74
CA PHE A 296 1.34 -13.95 6.38
C PHE A 296 2.39 -15.01 6.01
N ALA A 297 3.32 -15.30 6.92
CA ALA A 297 4.36 -16.31 6.69
C ALA A 297 3.78 -17.71 6.51
N ILE A 298 2.77 -18.07 7.31
CA ILE A 298 2.04 -19.35 7.21
C ILE A 298 1.32 -19.44 5.87
N GLU A 299 0.55 -18.44 5.50
CA GLU A 299 -0.18 -18.40 4.23
C GLU A 299 0.78 -18.46 3.05
N ALA A 300 1.83 -17.66 3.06
CA ALA A 300 2.86 -17.68 2.03
C ALA A 300 3.53 -19.06 1.91
N SER A 301 3.80 -19.75 3.03
CA SER A 301 4.37 -21.09 3.05
C SER A 301 3.44 -22.11 2.39
N LEU A 302 2.17 -22.10 2.74
CA LEU A 302 1.17 -22.99 2.16
C LEU A 302 0.96 -22.73 0.67
N VAL A 303 0.82 -21.48 0.27
CA VAL A 303 0.61 -21.10 -1.14
C VAL A 303 1.80 -21.49 -1.99
N HIS A 304 3.03 -21.18 -1.60
CA HIS A 304 4.22 -21.55 -2.37
C HIS A 304 4.42 -23.07 -2.42
N THR A 305 4.11 -23.78 -1.34
CA THR A 305 4.18 -25.25 -1.31
C THR A 305 3.21 -25.86 -2.31
N ASN A 306 1.94 -25.41 -2.32
CA ASN A 306 0.91 -25.92 -3.22
C ASN A 306 1.20 -25.59 -4.70
N MET A 307 1.83 -24.42 -4.97
CA MET A 307 2.26 -24.09 -6.33
C MET A 307 3.43 -24.92 -6.83
N ALA A 308 4.33 -25.33 -5.92
CA ALA A 308 5.57 -26.00 -6.28
C ALA A 308 5.44 -27.52 -6.34
N TYR A 309 4.57 -28.11 -5.53
CA TYR A 309 4.53 -29.53 -5.29
C TYR A 309 3.12 -30.11 -5.39
N THR A 310 3.05 -31.33 -5.90
CA THR A 310 1.82 -32.13 -5.90
C THR A 310 1.50 -32.64 -4.48
N PRO A 311 0.24 -32.98 -4.18
CA PRO A 311 -0.13 -33.55 -2.87
C PRO A 311 0.69 -34.78 -2.46
N THR A 312 1.09 -35.61 -3.44
CA THR A 312 1.95 -36.78 -3.21
C THR A 312 3.37 -36.38 -2.79
N GLU A 313 3.89 -35.30 -3.34
CA GLU A 313 5.22 -34.78 -2.97
C GLU A 313 5.21 -34.11 -1.59
N VAL A 314 4.14 -33.39 -1.28
CA VAL A 314 3.91 -32.83 0.06
C VAL A 314 3.83 -33.94 1.11
N ALA A 315 3.10 -35.02 0.82
CA ALA A 315 3.02 -36.19 1.71
C ALA A 315 4.38 -36.88 1.94
N ARG A 316 5.36 -36.66 1.05
CA ARG A 316 6.76 -37.13 1.18
C ARG A 316 7.68 -36.10 1.88
N GLY A 317 7.12 -35.06 2.48
CA GLY A 317 7.85 -34.04 3.24
C GLY A 317 8.46 -32.92 2.40
N LYS A 318 8.00 -32.72 1.14
CA LYS A 318 8.37 -31.51 0.39
C LYS A 318 7.50 -30.35 0.83
N GLN A 319 8.14 -29.27 1.26
CA GLN A 319 7.45 -28.05 1.67
C GLN A 319 8.36 -26.81 1.50
N ILE A 320 7.73 -25.66 1.46
CA ILE A 320 8.38 -24.36 1.46
C ILE A 320 7.89 -23.60 2.67
N ASP A 321 8.80 -23.24 3.57
CA ASP A 321 8.51 -22.49 4.78
C ASP A 321 9.14 -21.11 4.71
N PHE A 322 8.42 -20.09 5.20
CA PHE A 322 8.96 -18.76 5.43
C PHE A 322 9.15 -18.54 6.92
N THR A 323 10.38 -18.55 7.37
CA THR A 323 10.72 -18.51 8.80
C THR A 323 11.43 -17.21 9.18
N VAL A 324 11.28 -16.80 10.43
CA VAL A 324 12.07 -15.72 11.01
C VAL A 324 13.23 -16.32 11.80
N ASN A 325 14.36 -15.68 11.71
CA ASN A 325 15.45 -15.98 12.64
C ASN A 325 15.13 -15.35 14.00
N ARG A 326 14.41 -16.08 14.86
CA ARG A 326 14.00 -15.62 16.19
C ARG A 326 15.16 -15.12 17.05
N LEU A 327 16.36 -15.69 16.86
CA LEU A 327 17.57 -15.28 17.58
C LEU A 327 17.97 -13.80 17.34
N GLN A 328 17.56 -13.18 16.26
CA GLN A 328 17.88 -11.77 16.00
C GLN A 328 17.02 -10.78 16.82
N HIS A 329 15.87 -11.23 17.29
CA HIS A 329 14.90 -10.40 18.03
C HIS A 329 14.88 -10.69 19.54
N MET A 330 15.59 -11.71 19.99
CA MET A 330 15.75 -12.01 21.42
C MET A 330 16.67 -10.98 22.08
N THR A 331 16.37 -10.61 23.32
CA THR A 331 17.28 -9.80 24.14
C THR A 331 18.62 -10.52 24.33
N MET A 332 19.67 -9.79 24.68
CA MET A 332 20.97 -10.43 24.97
C MET A 332 20.87 -11.43 26.13
N ALA A 333 19.99 -11.18 27.10
CA ALA A 333 19.72 -12.11 28.22
C ALA A 333 19.08 -13.41 27.73
N ASP A 334 18.06 -13.32 26.83
CA ASP A 334 17.40 -14.50 26.28
C ASP A 334 18.31 -15.30 25.35
N LYS A 335 19.17 -14.62 24.57
CA LYS A 335 20.19 -15.28 23.75
C LYS A 335 21.19 -16.09 24.60
N LEU A 336 21.64 -15.53 25.73
CA LEU A 336 22.50 -16.21 26.68
C LEU A 336 21.81 -17.44 27.27
N ASN A 337 20.55 -17.32 27.69
CA ASN A 337 19.79 -18.44 28.27
C ASN A 337 19.57 -19.58 27.25
N THR A 338 19.37 -19.26 25.97
CA THR A 338 19.18 -20.28 24.92
C THR A 338 20.47 -21.00 24.52
N VAL A 339 21.62 -20.38 24.72
CA VAL A 339 22.93 -20.99 24.42
C VAL A 339 23.45 -21.81 25.60
N THR A 340 22.95 -21.60 26.83
CA THR A 340 23.34 -22.31 28.05
C THR A 340 22.46 -23.50 28.39
N GLN A 341 21.41 -23.78 27.62
CA GLN A 341 20.62 -25.03 27.62
C GLN A 341 21.07 -25.94 26.48
#